data_f8f5d9b98e9f3bd83a21022f304d8da7
#
_entry.id   f8f5d9b98e9f3bd83a21022f304d8da7
#
_cell.length_a   1.000
_cell.length_b   1.000
_cell.length_c   1.000
_cell.angle_alpha   90.00
_cell.angle_beta   90.00
_cell.angle_gamma   90.00
#
_symmetry.space_group_name_H-M   'P 1'
#
loop_
_entity.id
_entity.type
_entity.pdbx_description
1 polymer ?
#
loop_
_entity_poly.entity_id
_entity_poly.type
_entity_poly.pdbx_seq_one_letter_code
_entity_poly.pdbx_strand_id
1 'polypeptide(L)'
;PTENATITYYLKDRHVFGDMKIEVYNAEGKLMATLPAGKRRGINRVTWAMRQKPPRVPPSPNLAGPALFGPMVPEGVYTVKLVKDKETFTGQVKVIADPKSPHSAMDRALQQKTLWKLYEMQERLAFIDESITDARDKARERAKKLDSKDALAIELEAFAGKLDELRKTIVATREGAITGEEKLRERIVELYGWISQYSGRPTESVLSRIPVLEKEMESANSQYQSIVASQLVALNARLAEKKLDQIKLLTKEEYDKKYKDK
;
A
#
# COMPACT_ATOMS: atom_id res chain seq x y z
N PRO A 1 9.33 27.58 2.14
CA PRO A 1 8.36 27.19 3.14
C PRO A 1 8.32 25.67 3.22
N THR A 2 8.27 25.10 4.42
CA THR A 2 8.10 23.66 4.59
C THR A 2 6.65 23.30 4.31
N GLU A 3 6.39 22.27 3.51
CA GLU A 3 5.05 21.73 3.24
C GLU A 3 4.49 20.93 4.43
N ASN A 4 4.77 21.39 5.66
CA ASN A 4 4.43 20.67 6.88
C ASN A 4 3.63 21.59 7.81
N ALA A 5 2.63 21.05 8.46
CA ALA A 5 1.91 21.75 9.52
C ALA A 5 2.65 21.60 10.86
N THR A 6 2.80 22.70 11.61
CA THR A 6 3.39 22.67 12.95
C THR A 6 2.28 22.74 14.00
N ILE A 7 2.16 21.71 14.81
CA ILE A 7 1.23 21.62 15.93
C ILE A 7 2.00 22.04 17.21
N THR A 8 1.53 23.11 17.85
CA THR A 8 2.18 23.66 19.05
C THR A 8 1.24 23.53 20.25
N TYR A 9 1.78 23.08 21.37
CA TYR A 9 1.06 22.98 22.64
C TYR A 9 2.01 23.27 23.82
N TYR A 10 1.43 23.56 24.98
CA TYR A 10 2.15 23.88 26.20
C TYR A 10 1.86 22.83 27.29
N LEU A 11 2.92 22.36 27.96
CA LEU A 11 2.83 21.52 29.15
C LEU A 11 3.32 22.31 30.37
N LYS A 12 2.47 22.43 31.38
CA LYS A 12 2.83 23.08 32.66
C LYS A 12 3.99 22.33 33.32
N ASP A 13 3.93 21.00 33.32
CA ASP A 13 4.95 20.11 33.89
C ASP A 13 5.35 19.07 32.87
N ARG A 14 6.57 18.51 33.05
CA ARG A 14 7.06 17.40 32.23
C ARG A 14 6.19 16.17 32.43
N HIS A 15 5.72 15.56 31.36
CA HIS A 15 5.02 14.28 31.38
C HIS A 15 6.04 13.14 31.38
N VAL A 16 6.33 12.57 32.55
CA VAL A 16 7.43 11.60 32.74
C VAL A 16 6.97 10.18 32.42
N PHE A 17 5.80 9.80 32.90
CA PHE A 17 5.23 8.46 32.73
C PHE A 17 3.91 8.53 31.96
N GLY A 18 3.50 7.39 31.39
CA GLY A 18 2.26 7.27 30.62
C GLY A 18 2.39 7.62 29.14
N ASP A 19 1.30 7.40 28.42
CA ASP A 19 1.24 7.60 26.96
C ASP A 19 0.90 9.04 26.61
N MET A 20 1.52 9.52 25.55
CA MET A 20 1.19 10.83 25.00
C MET A 20 1.40 10.82 23.48
N LYS A 21 0.36 11.17 22.73
CA LYS A 21 0.36 11.19 21.27
C LYS A 21 -0.51 12.31 20.72
N ILE A 22 -0.28 12.64 19.46
CA ILE A 22 -1.15 13.51 18.70
C ILE A 22 -1.85 12.67 17.63
N GLU A 23 -3.15 12.77 17.55
CA GLU A 23 -3.98 12.15 16.53
C GLU A 23 -4.60 13.24 15.65
N VAL A 24 -4.53 13.06 14.33
CA VAL A 24 -5.10 13.99 13.35
C VAL A 24 -6.25 13.29 12.64
N TYR A 25 -7.42 13.92 12.61
CA TYR A 25 -8.63 13.40 11.99
C TYR A 25 -9.13 14.34 10.89
N ASN A 26 -9.70 13.78 9.83
CA ASN A 26 -10.40 14.54 8.81
C ASN A 26 -11.81 14.96 9.26
N ALA A 27 -12.56 15.66 8.40
CA ALA A 27 -13.91 16.15 8.69
C ALA A 27 -14.90 15.00 8.97
N GLU A 28 -14.71 13.83 8.38
CA GLU A 28 -15.54 12.63 8.58
C GLU A 28 -15.16 11.84 9.84
N GLY A 29 -14.20 12.33 10.63
CA GLY A 29 -13.73 11.65 11.85
C GLY A 29 -12.79 10.47 11.58
N LYS A 30 -12.28 10.31 10.37
CA LYS A 30 -11.29 9.26 10.03
C LYS A 30 -9.90 9.69 10.52
N LEU A 31 -9.21 8.79 11.22
CA LEU A 31 -7.83 8.99 11.64
C LEU A 31 -6.90 9.04 10.42
N MET A 32 -6.17 10.15 10.29
CA MET A 32 -5.26 10.44 9.19
C MET A 32 -3.80 10.23 9.57
N ALA A 33 -3.43 10.55 10.82
CA ALA A 33 -2.09 10.37 11.33
C ALA A 33 -2.07 10.20 12.84
N THR A 34 -1.11 9.43 13.34
CA THR A 34 -0.72 9.39 14.74
C THR A 34 0.74 9.82 14.82
N LEU A 35 1.03 10.85 15.62
CA LEU A 35 2.34 11.44 15.77
C LEU A 35 2.82 11.32 17.21
N PRO A 36 4.12 11.07 17.43
CA PRO A 36 4.68 11.10 18.77
C PRO A 36 4.62 12.52 19.34
N ALA A 37 4.13 12.66 20.57
CA ALA A 37 4.05 13.95 21.25
C ALA A 37 5.30 14.21 22.09
N GLY A 38 5.78 15.46 22.08
CA GLY A 38 6.83 15.92 22.98
C GLY A 38 6.32 15.97 24.42
N LYS A 39 7.13 15.52 25.41
CA LYS A 39 6.75 15.41 26.83
C LYS A 39 7.46 16.42 27.73
N ARG A 40 8.13 17.41 27.17
CA ARG A 40 8.92 18.39 27.96
C ARG A 40 8.02 19.47 28.54
N ARG A 41 8.39 19.99 29.73
CA ARG A 41 7.78 21.21 30.28
C ARG A 41 7.97 22.38 29.32
N GLY A 42 6.96 23.24 29.18
CA GLY A 42 6.97 24.38 28.31
C GLY A 42 6.36 24.12 26.94
N ILE A 43 6.80 24.85 25.94
CA ILE A 43 6.30 24.76 24.58
C ILE A 43 6.87 23.54 23.87
N ASN A 44 5.98 22.71 23.33
CA ASN A 44 6.31 21.58 22.47
C ASN A 44 5.80 21.85 21.04
N ARG A 45 6.56 21.42 20.05
CA ARG A 45 6.20 21.51 18.62
C ARG A 45 6.36 20.13 17.98
N VAL A 46 5.33 19.72 17.26
CA VAL A 46 5.33 18.47 16.49
C VAL A 46 4.96 18.80 15.06
N THR A 47 5.72 18.25 14.14
CA THR A 47 5.52 18.46 12.71
C THR A 47 4.65 17.36 12.13
N TRP A 48 3.57 17.74 11.45
CA TRP A 48 2.75 16.84 10.65
C TRP A 48 3.04 17.08 9.16
N ALA A 49 3.49 16.04 8.48
CA ALA A 49 3.84 16.10 7.05
C ALA A 49 2.62 16.24 6.12
N MET A 50 1.40 16.29 6.66
CA MET A 50 0.14 16.39 5.89
C MET A 50 0.01 15.30 4.80
N ARG A 51 0.55 14.11 5.07
CA ARG A 51 0.50 12.96 4.16
C ARG A 51 -0.27 11.80 4.79
N GLN A 52 -0.87 11.02 3.93
CA GLN A 52 -1.46 9.73 4.25
C GLN A 52 -0.34 8.68 4.45
N LYS A 53 -0.73 7.51 4.94
CA LYS A 53 0.15 6.34 4.97
C LYS A 53 0.59 6.01 3.53
N PRO A 54 1.87 5.62 3.32
CA PRO A 54 2.33 5.13 2.02
C PRO A 54 1.50 3.94 1.50
N PRO A 55 1.32 3.80 0.18
CA PRO A 55 0.70 2.60 -0.37
C PRO A 55 1.62 1.38 -0.18
N ARG A 56 1.02 0.23 0.04
CA ARG A 56 1.73 -1.04 -0.07
C ARG A 56 1.99 -1.33 -1.55
N VAL A 57 3.17 -1.83 -1.85
CA VAL A 57 3.56 -2.23 -3.20
C VAL A 57 4.15 -3.64 -3.18
N PRO A 58 3.98 -4.42 -4.26
CA PRO A 58 4.64 -5.71 -4.36
C PRO A 58 6.16 -5.60 -4.17
N PRO A 59 6.80 -6.51 -3.41
CA PRO A 59 8.25 -6.54 -3.30
C PRO A 59 8.90 -6.85 -4.65
N SER A 60 9.92 -6.08 -5.01
CA SER A 60 10.69 -6.20 -6.24
C SER A 60 12.13 -5.78 -5.97
N PRO A 61 13.12 -6.26 -6.75
CA PRO A 61 14.48 -5.74 -6.69
C PRO A 61 14.56 -4.23 -6.95
N ASN A 62 13.64 -3.68 -7.73
CA ASN A 62 13.58 -2.24 -8.02
C ASN A 62 12.92 -1.46 -6.88
N LEU A 63 13.57 -0.39 -6.44
CA LEU A 63 13.02 0.49 -5.41
C LEU A 63 11.78 1.23 -5.93
N ALA A 64 10.70 1.19 -5.15
CA ALA A 64 9.50 1.97 -5.41
C ALA A 64 9.58 3.37 -4.76
N GLY A 65 10.57 4.17 -5.14
CA GLY A 65 10.86 5.47 -4.52
C GLY A 65 9.64 6.37 -4.30
N PRO A 66 8.81 6.63 -5.33
CA PRO A 66 7.59 7.43 -5.16
C PRO A 66 6.59 6.85 -4.15
N ALA A 67 6.49 5.54 -4.04
CA ALA A 67 5.57 4.86 -3.13
C ALA A 67 6.06 4.80 -1.66
N LEU A 68 7.24 5.35 -1.36
CA LEU A 68 7.68 5.58 0.02
C LEU A 68 6.89 6.68 0.72
N PHE A 69 6.17 7.48 -0.05
CA PHE A 69 5.37 8.60 0.47
C PHE A 69 3.90 8.42 0.10
N GLY A 70 3.03 8.57 1.11
CA GLY A 70 1.60 8.63 0.88
C GLY A 70 1.17 9.93 0.20
N PRO A 71 -0.05 9.98 -0.35
CA PRO A 71 -0.62 11.19 -0.93
C PRO A 71 -0.68 12.32 0.10
N MET A 72 -0.54 13.56 -0.34
CA MET A 72 -0.87 14.72 0.48
C MET A 72 -2.35 14.67 0.85
N VAL A 73 -2.68 15.11 2.05
CA VAL A 73 -4.09 15.25 2.46
C VAL A 73 -4.76 16.38 1.67
N PRO A 74 -6.05 16.27 1.32
CA PRO A 74 -6.77 17.33 0.63
C PRO A 74 -6.90 18.61 1.47
N GLU A 75 -7.21 19.72 0.81
CA GLU A 75 -7.59 20.97 1.47
C GLU A 75 -8.80 20.72 2.39
N GLY A 76 -8.79 21.31 3.58
CA GLY A 76 -9.86 21.11 4.54
C GLY A 76 -9.49 21.45 5.98
N VAL A 77 -10.42 21.23 6.89
CA VAL A 77 -10.20 21.39 8.33
C VAL A 77 -9.98 20.03 8.97
N TYR A 78 -8.88 19.91 9.69
CA TYR A 78 -8.48 18.69 10.39
C TYR A 78 -8.54 18.91 11.88
N THR A 79 -9.17 17.95 12.58
CA THR A 79 -9.22 17.95 14.05
C THR A 79 -7.94 17.31 14.58
N VAL A 80 -7.24 18.02 15.45
CA VAL A 80 -6.03 17.54 16.13
C VAL A 80 -6.38 17.24 17.58
N LYS A 81 -6.10 16.04 18.04
CA LYS A 81 -6.28 15.60 19.43
C LYS A 81 -4.92 15.31 20.06
N LEU A 82 -4.57 16.05 21.10
CA LEU A 82 -3.48 15.70 21.98
C LEU A 82 -4.04 14.76 23.06
N VAL A 83 -3.69 13.50 22.97
CA VAL A 83 -4.09 12.46 23.93
C VAL A 83 -2.95 12.29 24.94
N LYS A 84 -3.25 12.51 26.21
CA LYS A 84 -2.33 12.37 27.34
C LYS A 84 -3.00 11.48 28.38
N ASP A 85 -2.59 10.24 28.47
CA ASP A 85 -3.23 9.21 29.29
C ASP A 85 -4.75 9.13 29.01
N LYS A 86 -5.57 9.56 29.94
CA LYS A 86 -7.03 9.60 29.83
C LYS A 86 -7.58 10.97 29.41
N GLU A 87 -6.73 11.99 29.35
CA GLU A 87 -7.11 13.35 28.98
C GLU A 87 -6.95 13.57 27.47
N THR A 88 -7.87 14.33 26.86
CA THR A 88 -7.81 14.68 25.44
C THR A 88 -8.04 16.17 25.26
N PHE A 89 -7.10 16.83 24.60
CA PHE A 89 -7.19 18.25 24.24
C PHE A 89 -7.36 18.36 22.73
N THR A 90 -8.31 19.17 22.29
CA THR A 90 -8.68 19.25 20.87
C THR A 90 -8.35 20.64 20.30
N GLY A 91 -7.79 20.65 19.11
CA GLY A 91 -7.54 21.82 18.29
C GLY A 91 -7.84 21.55 16.82
N GLN A 92 -7.60 22.52 15.97
CA GLN A 92 -7.83 22.40 14.53
C GLN A 92 -6.62 22.89 13.72
N VAL A 93 -6.40 22.25 12.57
CA VAL A 93 -5.47 22.69 11.54
C VAL A 93 -6.25 22.84 10.24
N LYS A 94 -6.18 24.02 9.61
CA LYS A 94 -6.75 24.27 8.30
C LYS A 94 -5.68 24.13 7.24
N VAL A 95 -5.84 23.16 6.36
CA VAL A 95 -5.01 22.97 5.15
C VAL A 95 -5.66 23.74 4.01
N ILE A 96 -4.92 24.65 3.40
CA ILE A 96 -5.38 25.48 2.29
C ILE A 96 -4.42 25.32 1.10
N ALA A 97 -4.93 25.55 -0.10
CA ALA A 97 -4.07 25.68 -1.28
C ALA A 97 -3.10 26.85 -1.13
N ASP A 98 -1.96 26.77 -1.81
CA ASP A 98 -1.10 27.93 -1.98
C ASP A 98 -1.88 29.03 -2.71
N PRO A 99 -2.06 30.23 -2.09
CA PRO A 99 -2.78 31.34 -2.73
C PRO A 99 -2.14 31.81 -4.06
N LYS A 100 -0.85 31.50 -4.27
CA LYS A 100 -0.12 31.82 -5.50
C LYS A 100 -0.13 30.67 -6.52
N SER A 101 -0.78 29.55 -6.21
CA SER A 101 -0.87 28.44 -7.16
C SER A 101 -1.63 28.85 -8.42
N PRO A 102 -1.08 28.60 -9.62
CA PRO A 102 -1.77 28.89 -10.87
C PRO A 102 -2.88 27.89 -11.19
N HIS A 103 -3.00 26.81 -10.41
CA HIS A 103 -3.92 25.73 -10.67
C HIS A 103 -5.29 25.97 -10.04
N SER A 104 -6.35 25.65 -10.79
CA SER A 104 -7.73 25.75 -10.30
C SER A 104 -8.04 24.69 -9.23
N ALA A 105 -9.08 24.93 -8.42
CA ALA A 105 -9.58 23.91 -7.48
C ALA A 105 -10.02 22.62 -8.19
N MET A 106 -10.58 22.74 -9.41
CA MET A 106 -10.96 21.58 -10.24
C MET A 106 -9.75 20.75 -10.67
N ASP A 107 -8.66 21.41 -11.07
CA ASP A 107 -7.43 20.72 -11.48
C ASP A 107 -6.81 19.96 -10.31
N ARG A 108 -6.77 20.58 -9.12
CA ARG A 108 -6.27 19.96 -7.89
C ARG A 108 -7.17 18.78 -7.46
N ALA A 109 -8.48 18.92 -7.57
CA ALA A 109 -9.41 17.83 -7.27
C ALA A 109 -9.23 16.63 -8.23
N LEU A 110 -9.04 16.89 -9.52
CA LEU A 110 -8.74 15.85 -10.51
C LEU A 110 -7.41 15.17 -10.22
N GLN A 111 -6.37 15.95 -9.89
CA GLN A 111 -5.06 15.42 -9.49
C GLN A 111 -5.20 14.51 -8.27
N GLN A 112 -5.88 14.95 -7.22
CA GLN A 112 -6.13 14.17 -6.01
C GLN A 112 -6.88 12.86 -6.31
N LYS A 113 -7.98 12.94 -7.07
CA LYS A 113 -8.76 11.76 -7.48
C LYS A 113 -7.89 10.76 -8.25
N THR A 114 -7.06 11.26 -9.16
CA THR A 114 -6.17 10.43 -9.97
C THR A 114 -5.09 9.77 -9.12
N LEU A 115 -4.50 10.53 -8.19
CA LEU A 115 -3.49 10.04 -7.26
C LEU A 115 -4.05 8.94 -6.35
N TRP A 116 -5.27 9.14 -5.81
CA TRP A 116 -5.94 8.12 -5.00
C TRP A 116 -6.24 6.84 -5.79
N LYS A 117 -6.66 6.97 -7.04
CA LYS A 117 -6.89 5.81 -7.90
C LYS A 117 -5.61 4.97 -8.07
N LEU A 118 -4.47 5.62 -8.31
CA LEU A 118 -3.17 4.94 -8.41
C LEU A 118 -2.70 4.37 -7.07
N TYR A 119 -3.01 5.03 -5.96
CA TYR A 119 -2.79 4.50 -4.62
C TYR A 119 -3.54 3.18 -4.40
N GLU A 120 -4.83 3.16 -4.70
CA GLU A 120 -5.68 1.97 -4.59
C GLU A 120 -5.22 0.84 -5.52
N MET A 121 -4.77 1.18 -6.72
CA MET A 121 -4.19 0.20 -7.65
C MET A 121 -2.93 -0.46 -7.08
N GLN A 122 -2.05 0.30 -6.42
CA GLN A 122 -0.86 -0.27 -5.76
C GLN A 122 -1.26 -1.21 -4.62
N GLU A 123 -2.18 -0.79 -3.74
CA GLU A 123 -2.69 -1.61 -2.64
C GLU A 123 -3.31 -2.93 -3.13
N ARG A 124 -4.09 -2.86 -4.21
CA ARG A 124 -4.72 -4.01 -4.83
C ARG A 124 -3.70 -4.94 -5.48
N LEU A 125 -2.72 -4.38 -6.19
CA LEU A 125 -1.67 -5.16 -6.83
C LEU A 125 -0.79 -5.86 -5.79
N ALA A 126 -0.51 -5.22 -4.64
CA ALA A 126 0.22 -5.82 -3.54
C ALA A 126 -0.50 -7.04 -2.96
N PHE A 127 -1.83 -6.99 -2.82
CA PHE A 127 -2.63 -8.14 -2.40
C PHE A 127 -2.60 -9.28 -3.43
N ILE A 128 -2.70 -8.96 -4.72
CA ILE A 128 -2.64 -9.96 -5.81
C ILE A 128 -1.26 -10.66 -5.81
N ASP A 129 -0.17 -9.90 -5.76
CA ASP A 129 1.20 -10.44 -5.73
C ASP A 129 1.43 -11.32 -4.50
N GLU A 130 0.97 -10.89 -3.33
CA GLU A 130 1.09 -11.70 -2.11
C GLU A 130 0.24 -12.97 -2.17
N SER A 131 -0.95 -12.92 -2.75
CA SER A 131 -1.80 -14.10 -2.94
C SER A 131 -1.14 -15.12 -3.87
N ILE A 132 -0.52 -14.68 -4.95
CA ILE A 132 0.26 -15.50 -5.87
C ILE A 132 1.46 -16.13 -5.14
N THR A 133 2.20 -15.33 -4.40
CA THR A 133 3.39 -15.76 -3.67
C THR A 133 3.06 -16.76 -2.56
N ASP A 134 2.02 -16.50 -1.79
CA ASP A 134 1.54 -17.38 -0.71
C ASP A 134 1.11 -18.74 -1.24
N ALA A 135 0.31 -18.78 -2.31
CA ALA A 135 -0.14 -20.03 -2.94
C ALA A 135 1.04 -20.82 -3.52
N ARG A 136 1.97 -20.16 -4.19
CA ARG A 136 3.21 -20.74 -4.74
C ARG A 136 4.06 -21.36 -3.63
N ASP A 137 4.32 -20.61 -2.57
CA ASP A 137 5.23 -21.04 -1.51
C ASP A 137 4.63 -22.20 -0.71
N LYS A 138 3.33 -22.18 -0.47
CA LYS A 138 2.59 -23.31 0.12
C LYS A 138 2.66 -24.56 -0.77
N ALA A 139 2.53 -24.44 -2.08
CA ALA A 139 2.65 -25.57 -3.00
C ALA A 139 4.07 -26.18 -2.93
N ARG A 140 5.11 -25.35 -3.01
CA ARG A 140 6.50 -25.81 -2.89
C ARG A 140 6.82 -26.45 -1.54
N GLU A 141 6.27 -25.89 -0.46
CA GLU A 141 6.44 -26.47 0.88
C GLU A 141 5.84 -27.88 0.96
N ARG A 142 4.68 -28.12 0.33
CA ARG A 142 4.06 -29.47 0.27
C ARG A 142 4.84 -30.39 -0.65
N ALA A 143 5.31 -29.92 -1.79
CA ALA A 143 6.15 -30.71 -2.70
C ALA A 143 7.42 -31.23 -2.01
N LYS A 144 8.09 -30.40 -1.21
CA LYS A 144 9.28 -30.77 -0.44
C LYS A 144 9.05 -31.87 0.61
N LYS A 145 7.80 -32.13 1.02
CA LYS A 145 7.45 -33.21 1.97
C LYS A 145 7.25 -34.56 1.28
N LEU A 146 7.36 -34.58 -0.04
CA LEU A 146 7.21 -35.76 -0.89
C LEU A 146 8.53 -36.15 -1.56
N ASP A 147 8.63 -37.39 -2.03
CA ASP A 147 9.73 -37.76 -2.91
C ASP A 147 9.69 -36.95 -4.20
N SER A 148 10.84 -36.54 -4.71
CA SER A 148 10.94 -35.71 -5.93
C SER A 148 10.38 -36.38 -7.20
N LYS A 149 10.26 -37.68 -7.19
CA LYS A 149 9.65 -38.49 -8.28
C LYS A 149 8.14 -38.73 -8.07
N ASP A 150 7.59 -38.32 -6.93
CA ASP A 150 6.15 -38.45 -6.68
C ASP A 150 5.35 -37.58 -7.65
N ALA A 151 4.37 -38.15 -8.32
CA ALA A 151 3.54 -37.44 -9.28
C ALA A 151 2.87 -36.18 -8.69
N LEU A 152 2.47 -36.21 -7.39
CA LEU A 152 1.91 -35.05 -6.73
C LEU A 152 2.97 -33.95 -6.49
N ALA A 153 4.21 -34.33 -6.16
CA ALA A 153 5.31 -33.34 -6.03
C ALA A 153 5.56 -32.63 -7.35
N ILE A 154 5.59 -33.36 -8.45
CA ILE A 154 5.77 -32.80 -9.81
C ILE A 154 4.62 -31.84 -10.16
N GLU A 155 3.37 -32.22 -9.85
CA GLU A 155 2.21 -31.36 -10.11
C GLU A 155 2.17 -30.10 -9.23
N LEU A 156 2.57 -30.19 -7.96
CA LEU A 156 2.70 -29.03 -7.07
C LEU A 156 3.78 -28.06 -7.54
N GLU A 157 4.93 -28.56 -8.01
CA GLU A 157 5.97 -27.73 -8.60
C GLU A 157 5.52 -27.10 -9.94
N ALA A 158 4.77 -27.83 -10.76
CA ALA A 158 4.21 -27.28 -12.00
C ALA A 158 3.18 -26.18 -11.72
N PHE A 159 2.32 -26.34 -10.70
CA PHE A 159 1.40 -25.30 -10.22
C PHE A 159 2.17 -24.07 -9.72
N ALA A 160 3.18 -24.28 -8.88
CA ALA A 160 4.02 -23.21 -8.37
C ALA A 160 4.78 -22.49 -9.51
N GLY A 161 5.24 -23.22 -10.52
CA GLY A 161 5.89 -22.67 -11.71
C GLY A 161 4.98 -21.73 -12.51
N LYS A 162 3.71 -22.10 -12.70
CA LYS A 162 2.72 -21.24 -13.38
C LYS A 162 2.49 -19.92 -12.60
N LEU A 163 2.44 -20.00 -11.27
CA LEU A 163 2.31 -18.82 -10.42
C LEU A 163 3.55 -17.92 -10.48
N ASP A 164 4.75 -18.51 -10.54
CA ASP A 164 6.00 -17.75 -10.76
C ASP A 164 6.01 -17.02 -12.10
N GLU A 165 5.61 -17.69 -13.19
CA GLU A 165 5.54 -17.05 -14.52
C GLU A 165 4.54 -15.90 -14.53
N LEU A 166 3.38 -16.07 -13.91
CA LEU A 166 2.42 -14.98 -13.75
C LEU A 166 3.02 -13.80 -12.96
N ARG A 167 3.70 -14.08 -11.83
CA ARG A 167 4.32 -13.06 -11.00
C ARG A 167 5.35 -12.22 -11.77
N LYS A 168 6.14 -12.86 -12.66
CA LYS A 168 7.14 -12.19 -13.52
C LYS A 168 6.51 -11.19 -14.50
N THR A 169 5.21 -11.27 -14.76
CA THR A 169 4.51 -10.25 -15.56
C THR A 169 4.11 -9.03 -14.72
N ILE A 170 4.00 -9.20 -13.39
CA ILE A 170 3.54 -8.18 -12.45
C ILE A 170 4.69 -7.34 -11.92
N VAL A 171 5.82 -7.97 -11.55
CA VAL A 171 6.96 -7.31 -10.90
C VAL A 171 8.25 -7.57 -11.65
N ALA A 172 9.16 -6.60 -11.63
CA ALA A 172 10.51 -6.77 -12.17
C ALA A 172 11.25 -7.86 -11.38
N THR A 173 12.04 -8.66 -12.12
CA THR A 173 12.82 -9.76 -11.56
C THR A 173 14.31 -9.43 -11.44
N ARG A 174 14.75 -8.33 -12.08
CA ARG A 174 16.13 -7.86 -12.10
C ARG A 174 16.21 -6.44 -11.59
N GLU A 175 17.28 -6.15 -10.87
CA GLU A 175 17.62 -4.79 -10.46
C GLU A 175 18.14 -3.99 -11.65
N GLY A 176 17.79 -2.72 -11.73
CA GLY A 176 18.33 -1.80 -12.71
C GLY A 176 17.51 -0.52 -12.84
N ALA A 177 18.19 0.62 -12.74
CA ALA A 177 17.54 1.94 -12.89
C ALA A 177 17.36 2.32 -14.37
N ILE A 178 18.25 1.88 -15.27
CA ILE A 178 18.25 2.26 -16.69
C ILE A 178 17.92 1.05 -17.58
N THR A 179 18.41 -0.14 -17.21
CA THR A 179 18.21 -1.40 -17.95
C THR A 179 17.21 -2.33 -17.26
N GLY A 180 16.53 -1.83 -16.24
CA GLY A 180 15.57 -2.60 -15.46
C GLY A 180 14.31 -2.94 -16.25
N GLU A 181 13.65 -3.98 -15.82
CA GLU A 181 12.37 -4.37 -16.38
C GLU A 181 11.26 -3.42 -15.91
N GLU A 182 10.47 -2.89 -16.84
CA GLU A 182 9.25 -2.14 -16.54
C GLU A 182 8.05 -3.08 -16.60
N LYS A 183 7.69 -3.65 -15.47
CA LYS A 183 6.48 -4.46 -15.32
C LYS A 183 5.31 -3.62 -14.81
N LEU A 184 4.18 -4.26 -14.60
CA LEU A 184 2.95 -3.57 -14.17
C LEU A 184 3.16 -2.73 -12.90
N ARG A 185 3.82 -3.29 -11.90
CA ARG A 185 4.15 -2.62 -10.64
C ARG A 185 4.99 -1.35 -10.86
N GLU A 186 6.05 -1.45 -11.64
CA GLU A 186 6.97 -0.34 -11.90
C GLU A 186 6.24 0.82 -12.61
N ARG A 187 5.41 0.51 -13.60
CA ARG A 187 4.63 1.50 -14.35
C ARG A 187 3.57 2.21 -13.50
N ILE A 188 2.90 1.49 -12.60
CA ILE A 188 1.93 2.11 -11.67
C ILE A 188 2.65 3.03 -10.68
N VAL A 189 3.78 2.59 -10.11
CA VAL A 189 4.60 3.38 -9.17
C VAL A 189 5.15 4.64 -9.83
N GLU A 190 5.63 4.55 -11.06
CA GLU A 190 6.14 5.69 -11.82
C GLU A 190 5.05 6.72 -12.07
N LEU A 191 3.88 6.26 -12.55
CA LEU A 191 2.75 7.14 -12.82
C LEU A 191 2.23 7.82 -11.54
N TYR A 192 2.20 7.08 -10.42
CA TYR A 192 1.91 7.64 -9.10
C TYR A 192 2.93 8.73 -8.72
N GLY A 193 4.21 8.50 -8.99
CA GLY A 193 5.28 9.46 -8.73
C GLY A 193 5.10 10.77 -9.49
N TRP A 194 4.82 10.69 -10.77
CA TRP A 194 4.61 11.89 -11.61
C TRP A 194 3.43 12.73 -11.12
N ILE A 195 2.31 12.09 -10.76
CA ILE A 195 1.13 12.80 -10.26
C ILE A 195 1.35 13.33 -8.85
N SER A 196 2.06 12.61 -7.98
CA SER A 196 2.30 13.02 -6.59
C SER A 196 3.20 14.25 -6.46
N GLN A 197 4.04 14.50 -7.46
CA GLN A 197 4.99 15.64 -7.49
C GLN A 197 4.44 16.88 -8.20
N TYR A 198 3.26 16.80 -8.81
CA TYR A 198 2.67 17.88 -9.57
C TYR A 198 1.30 18.28 -9.02
N SER A 199 1.11 19.53 -8.65
CA SER A 199 -0.11 20.01 -7.99
C SER A 199 -1.22 20.43 -8.96
N GLY A 200 -1.00 20.32 -10.27
CA GLY A 200 -1.92 20.76 -11.31
C GLY A 200 -2.71 19.62 -11.96
N ARG A 201 -3.43 19.98 -13.02
CA ARG A 201 -4.20 19.02 -13.81
C ARG A 201 -3.29 17.97 -14.43
N PRO A 202 -3.51 16.66 -14.20
CA PRO A 202 -2.79 15.61 -14.91
C PRO A 202 -2.99 15.74 -16.42
N THR A 203 -1.95 15.47 -17.20
CA THR A 203 -2.03 15.51 -18.66
C THR A 203 -2.91 14.39 -19.21
N GLU A 204 -3.47 14.58 -20.41
CA GLU A 204 -4.28 13.55 -21.07
C GLU A 204 -3.48 12.25 -21.31
N SER A 205 -2.18 12.36 -21.59
CA SER A 205 -1.31 11.18 -21.74
C SER A 205 -1.19 10.37 -20.45
N VAL A 206 -1.16 11.02 -19.29
CA VAL A 206 -1.17 10.36 -17.98
C VAL A 206 -2.53 9.74 -17.71
N LEU A 207 -3.61 10.49 -17.92
CA LEU A 207 -4.97 10.00 -17.68
C LEU A 207 -5.33 8.79 -18.55
N SER A 208 -4.92 8.78 -19.84
CA SER A 208 -5.18 7.66 -20.76
C SER A 208 -4.40 6.38 -20.43
N ARG A 209 -3.28 6.45 -19.71
CA ARG A 209 -2.52 5.27 -19.29
C ARG A 209 -3.20 4.49 -18.16
N ILE A 210 -3.98 5.15 -17.30
CA ILE A 210 -4.59 4.53 -16.12
C ILE A 210 -5.52 3.36 -16.50
N PRO A 211 -6.51 3.52 -17.41
CA PRO A 211 -7.37 2.39 -17.77
C PRO A 211 -6.62 1.24 -18.44
N VAL A 212 -5.49 1.49 -19.09
CA VAL A 212 -4.63 0.44 -19.66
C VAL A 212 -4.01 -0.38 -18.52
N LEU A 213 -3.43 0.29 -17.52
CA LEU A 213 -2.84 -0.38 -16.35
C LEU A 213 -3.90 -1.12 -15.51
N GLU A 214 -5.10 -0.57 -15.38
CA GLU A 214 -6.23 -1.26 -14.73
C GLU A 214 -6.58 -2.56 -15.46
N LYS A 215 -6.69 -2.53 -16.79
CA LYS A 215 -6.99 -3.72 -17.60
C LYS A 215 -5.90 -4.78 -17.44
N GLU A 216 -4.64 -4.39 -17.43
CA GLU A 216 -3.53 -5.31 -17.21
C GLU A 216 -3.58 -5.93 -15.81
N MET A 217 -3.90 -5.16 -14.77
CA MET A 217 -4.07 -5.66 -13.41
C MET A 217 -5.25 -6.63 -13.30
N GLU A 218 -6.39 -6.32 -13.93
CA GLU A 218 -7.53 -7.24 -13.99
C GLU A 218 -7.19 -8.54 -14.75
N SER A 219 -6.40 -8.44 -15.83
CA SER A 219 -5.91 -9.61 -16.56
C SER A 219 -5.04 -10.50 -15.67
N ALA A 220 -4.09 -9.90 -14.93
CA ALA A 220 -3.24 -10.64 -14.01
C ALA A 220 -4.05 -11.34 -12.90
N ASN A 221 -5.03 -10.63 -12.31
CA ASN A 221 -5.93 -11.21 -11.33
C ASN A 221 -6.78 -12.36 -11.90
N SER A 222 -7.32 -12.21 -13.09
CA SER A 222 -8.10 -13.23 -13.77
C SER A 222 -7.27 -14.47 -14.09
N GLN A 223 -6.02 -14.30 -14.52
CA GLN A 223 -5.08 -15.41 -14.74
C GLN A 223 -4.79 -16.16 -13.44
N TYR A 224 -4.54 -15.44 -12.33
CA TYR A 224 -4.37 -16.06 -11.01
C TYR A 224 -5.59 -16.90 -10.63
N GLN A 225 -6.80 -16.33 -10.72
CA GLN A 225 -8.04 -17.05 -10.42
C GLN A 225 -8.24 -18.29 -11.31
N SER A 226 -7.90 -18.20 -12.58
CA SER A 226 -7.99 -19.32 -13.52
C SER A 226 -7.01 -20.45 -13.17
N ILE A 227 -5.76 -20.14 -12.84
CA ILE A 227 -4.74 -21.10 -12.40
C ILE A 227 -5.22 -21.84 -11.14
N VAL A 228 -5.72 -21.10 -10.16
CA VAL A 228 -6.23 -21.64 -8.91
C VAL A 228 -7.46 -22.53 -9.15
N ALA A 229 -8.47 -22.04 -9.85
CA ALA A 229 -9.70 -22.76 -10.10
C ALA A 229 -9.50 -24.06 -10.87
N SER A 230 -8.54 -24.08 -11.80
CA SER A 230 -8.28 -25.27 -12.63
C SER A 230 -7.50 -26.39 -11.92
N GLN A 231 -6.75 -26.09 -10.86
CA GLN A 231 -5.80 -27.07 -10.31
C GLN A 231 -5.92 -27.29 -8.80
N LEU A 232 -6.28 -26.25 -8.01
CA LEU A 232 -6.16 -26.30 -6.55
C LEU A 232 -7.06 -27.34 -5.91
N VAL A 233 -8.27 -27.55 -6.44
CA VAL A 233 -9.23 -28.54 -5.91
C VAL A 233 -8.65 -29.96 -6.02
N ALA A 234 -8.13 -30.33 -7.19
CA ALA A 234 -7.53 -31.64 -7.42
C ALA A 234 -6.25 -31.84 -6.58
N LEU A 235 -5.39 -30.84 -6.51
CA LEU A 235 -4.18 -30.88 -5.70
C LEU A 235 -4.52 -31.06 -4.21
N ASN A 236 -5.50 -30.34 -3.70
CA ASN A 236 -5.93 -30.43 -2.31
C ASN A 236 -6.56 -31.81 -1.98
N ALA A 237 -7.31 -32.43 -2.88
CA ALA A 237 -7.84 -33.78 -2.70
C ALA A 237 -6.69 -34.79 -2.54
N ARG A 238 -5.70 -34.73 -3.40
CA ARG A 238 -4.51 -35.61 -3.36
C ARG A 238 -3.60 -35.35 -2.16
N LEU A 239 -3.50 -34.10 -1.71
CA LEU A 239 -2.79 -33.77 -0.46
C LEU A 239 -3.49 -34.41 0.74
N ALA A 240 -4.82 -34.35 0.78
CA ALA A 240 -5.60 -34.97 1.84
C ALA A 240 -5.46 -36.52 1.88
N GLU A 241 -5.44 -37.17 0.71
CA GLU A 241 -5.17 -38.62 0.61
C GLU A 241 -3.81 -39.01 1.21
N LYS A 242 -2.81 -38.13 1.03
CA LYS A 242 -1.46 -38.32 1.59
C LYS A 242 -1.33 -37.79 3.04
N LYS A 243 -2.41 -37.36 3.66
CA LYS A 243 -2.44 -36.78 5.02
C LYS A 243 -1.55 -35.53 5.16
N LEU A 244 -1.42 -34.77 4.09
CA LEU A 244 -0.73 -33.47 4.07
C LEU A 244 -1.73 -32.32 4.17
N ASP A 245 -1.27 -31.19 4.71
CA ASP A 245 -2.10 -30.00 4.82
C ASP A 245 -2.49 -29.45 3.45
N GLN A 246 -3.75 -29.16 3.26
CA GLN A 246 -4.27 -28.50 2.07
C GLN A 246 -3.72 -27.07 1.91
N ILE A 247 -3.65 -26.61 0.68
CA ILE A 247 -3.30 -25.23 0.35
C ILE A 247 -4.55 -24.37 0.51
N LYS A 248 -4.56 -23.52 1.54
CA LYS A 248 -5.59 -22.48 1.75
C LYS A 248 -5.10 -21.18 1.14
N LEU A 249 -5.95 -20.54 0.34
CA LEU A 249 -5.64 -19.24 -0.26
C LEU A 249 -5.69 -18.14 0.79
N LEU A 250 -4.82 -17.15 0.61
CA LEU A 250 -4.80 -15.94 1.44
C LEU A 250 -6.10 -15.14 1.22
N THR A 251 -6.85 -14.88 2.29
CA THR A 251 -8.02 -14.00 2.24
C THR A 251 -7.62 -12.53 2.38
N LYS A 252 -8.50 -11.64 1.92
CA LYS A 252 -8.27 -10.20 2.08
C LYS A 252 -8.23 -9.79 3.55
N GLU A 253 -9.05 -10.41 4.40
CA GLU A 253 -9.08 -10.15 5.83
C GLU A 253 -7.77 -10.57 6.53
N GLU A 254 -7.24 -11.75 6.18
CA GLU A 254 -5.94 -12.22 6.70
C GLU A 254 -4.80 -11.29 6.27
N TYR A 255 -4.81 -10.87 4.99
CA TYR A 255 -3.85 -9.91 4.47
C TYR A 255 -3.92 -8.58 5.20
N ASP A 256 -5.12 -7.99 5.34
CA ASP A 256 -5.29 -6.70 6.01
C ASP A 256 -4.91 -6.78 7.50
N LYS A 257 -5.22 -7.89 8.18
CA LYS A 257 -4.79 -8.13 9.57
C LYS A 257 -3.27 -8.17 9.71
N LYS A 258 -2.57 -8.82 8.76
CA LYS A 258 -1.09 -8.89 8.75
C LYS A 258 -0.42 -7.52 8.68
N TYR A 259 -1.10 -6.53 8.09
CA TYR A 259 -0.55 -5.19 7.85
C TYR A 259 -1.24 -4.07 8.63
N LYS A 260 -2.13 -4.41 9.57
CA LYS A 260 -2.90 -3.42 10.34
C LYS A 260 -2.02 -2.54 11.23
N ASP A 261 -0.94 -3.09 11.74
CA ASP A 261 -0.06 -2.46 12.74
C ASP A 261 1.33 -2.09 12.19
N LYS A 262 1.51 -2.16 10.87
CA LYS A 262 2.79 -1.87 10.19
C LYS A 262 2.76 -0.52 9.44
#